data_8bec1d8f3318bd36acf1bb6757a26035
#
_entry.id   8bec1d8f3318bd36acf1bb6757a26035
#
_cell.length_a   1.000
_cell.length_b   1.000
_cell.length_c   1.000
_cell.angle_alpha   90.00
_cell.angle_beta   90.00
_cell.angle_gamma   90.00
#
_symmetry.space_group_name_H-M   'P 1'
#
loop_
_entity.id
_entity.type
_entity.pdbx_description
1 polymer ?
#
loop_
_entity_poly.entity_id
_entity_poly.type
_entity_poly.pdbx_seq_one_letter_code
_entity_poly.pdbx_strand_id
1 'polypeptide(L)'
;VLTLENGDRIQGELVLVDSEQVIWKSETFGQVKVDKSKVVSMDVDTDLKIAGRDEPCTLAGHRQEQWEVYCAEGDGWLIDFPGVERAEPYPHFVSNPLTFKGNVSAGGVFESGNRERKDLDTKLNLDVRHGDFHHLIGALYQNQDSEDDGALEKYQLAYDLRWIFAEKWFAEANTEWEHEEARNLDLGTTMGLGLGYLFYDTDKTAFSLAGGVSSLQEDFIDTELSEDQDDQYVAGRIKLDYRYKFSLGPEIYFNQETLQSFDHSDDYQANAELGVRTPLVEGVLMEIGYQWQYDNTPSLESEKEDTKVTVGVGYEW
;
A
#
# COMPACT_ATOMS: atom_id res chain seq x y z
N VAL A 1 -17.12 -21.17 14.84
CA VAL A 1 -18.60 -21.24 14.90
C VAL A 1 -19.07 -20.65 16.23
N LEU A 2 -20.03 -19.71 16.17
CA LEU A 2 -20.65 -19.10 17.36
C LEU A 2 -21.97 -19.83 17.67
N THR A 3 -22.14 -20.35 18.89
CA THR A 3 -23.37 -21.04 19.34
C THR A 3 -24.07 -20.21 20.39
N LEU A 4 -25.38 -20.00 20.21
CA LEU A 4 -26.23 -19.17 21.08
C LEU A 4 -27.11 -20.02 22.00
N GLU A 5 -27.64 -19.42 23.08
CA GLU A 5 -28.55 -20.07 24.04
C GLU A 5 -29.82 -20.64 23.43
N ASN A 6 -30.32 -20.04 22.37
CA ASN A 6 -31.50 -20.54 21.64
C ASN A 6 -31.18 -21.71 20.71
N GLY A 7 -29.94 -22.18 20.68
CA GLY A 7 -29.45 -23.26 19.85
C GLY A 7 -29.02 -22.85 18.44
N ASP A 8 -29.10 -21.58 18.07
CA ASP A 8 -28.62 -21.09 16.78
C ASP A 8 -27.08 -21.21 16.68
N ARG A 9 -26.61 -21.55 15.50
CA ARG A 9 -25.18 -21.68 15.18
C ARG A 9 -24.86 -20.77 14.01
N ILE A 10 -23.98 -19.80 14.23
CA ILE A 10 -23.55 -18.84 13.21
C ILE A 10 -22.13 -19.20 12.76
N GLN A 11 -22.00 -19.56 11.48
CA GLN A 11 -20.70 -19.77 10.86
C GLN A 11 -20.06 -18.43 10.54
N GLY A 12 -18.73 -18.36 10.66
CA GLY A 12 -17.96 -17.17 10.40
C GLY A 12 -16.73 -17.06 11.30
N GLU A 13 -16.21 -15.87 11.44
CA GLU A 13 -14.97 -15.53 12.13
C GLU A 13 -15.22 -14.56 13.29
N LEU A 14 -14.40 -14.67 14.33
CA LEU A 14 -14.40 -13.70 15.41
C LEU A 14 -13.78 -12.39 14.93
N VAL A 15 -14.42 -11.28 15.25
CA VAL A 15 -13.86 -9.94 15.04
C VAL A 15 -13.41 -9.35 16.37
N LEU A 16 -14.25 -9.45 17.42
CA LEU A 16 -13.95 -8.89 18.72
C LEU A 16 -14.89 -9.49 19.77
N VAL A 17 -14.36 -9.77 20.96
CA VAL A 17 -15.11 -9.90 22.19
C VAL A 17 -14.81 -8.67 23.02
N ASP A 18 -15.81 -7.93 23.44
CA ASP A 18 -15.67 -6.88 24.43
C ASP A 18 -16.38 -7.25 25.76
N SER A 19 -16.52 -6.31 26.66
CA SER A 19 -17.15 -6.54 27.97
C SER A 19 -18.63 -6.93 27.88
N GLU A 20 -19.33 -6.53 26.81
CA GLU A 20 -20.77 -6.67 26.65
C GLU A 20 -21.20 -7.53 25.44
N GLN A 21 -20.39 -7.56 24.41
CA GLN A 21 -20.77 -8.12 23.10
C GLN A 21 -19.69 -9.00 22.50
N VAL A 22 -20.13 -9.90 21.64
CA VAL A 22 -19.30 -10.62 20.66
C VAL A 22 -19.64 -10.08 19.27
N ILE A 23 -18.63 -9.59 18.56
CA ILE A 23 -18.74 -9.16 17.17
C ILE A 23 -18.23 -10.31 16.31
N TRP A 24 -19.12 -10.85 15.48
CA TRP A 24 -18.90 -12.02 14.65
C TRP A 24 -19.13 -11.68 13.18
N LYS A 25 -18.19 -12.04 12.31
CA LYS A 25 -18.31 -11.85 10.86
C LYS A 25 -18.82 -13.14 10.23
N SER A 26 -20.07 -13.14 9.84
CA SER A 26 -20.70 -14.26 9.12
C SER A 26 -20.62 -14.03 7.61
N GLU A 27 -20.32 -15.08 6.85
CA GLU A 27 -20.34 -15.01 5.38
C GLU A 27 -21.74 -14.68 4.83
N THR A 28 -22.80 -15.13 5.51
CA THR A 28 -24.16 -14.95 5.05
C THR A 28 -24.79 -13.62 5.51
N PHE A 29 -24.49 -13.20 6.76
CA PHE A 29 -25.17 -12.06 7.41
C PHE A 29 -24.27 -10.83 7.55
N GLY A 30 -23.02 -10.89 7.11
CA GLY A 30 -22.04 -9.84 7.37
C GLY A 30 -21.67 -9.77 8.86
N GLN A 31 -21.42 -8.58 9.37
CA GLN A 31 -21.03 -8.39 10.76
C GLN A 31 -22.24 -8.42 11.70
N VAL A 32 -22.25 -9.39 12.61
CA VAL A 32 -23.33 -9.62 13.58
C VAL A 32 -22.78 -9.26 14.98
N LYS A 33 -23.56 -8.51 15.74
CA LYS A 33 -23.28 -8.19 17.15
C LYS A 33 -24.22 -9.02 18.03
N VAL A 34 -23.64 -9.79 18.93
CA VAL A 34 -24.36 -10.67 19.83
C VAL A 34 -24.04 -10.28 21.26
N ASP A 35 -25.06 -10.14 22.09
CA ASP A 35 -24.89 -9.95 23.52
C ASP A 35 -24.11 -11.14 24.10
N LYS A 36 -23.07 -10.85 24.85
CA LYS A 36 -22.16 -11.85 25.41
C LYS A 36 -22.86 -12.86 26.30
N SER A 37 -23.90 -12.42 27.03
CA SER A 37 -24.73 -13.29 27.88
C SER A 37 -25.49 -14.36 27.11
N LYS A 38 -25.69 -14.18 25.80
CA LYS A 38 -26.42 -15.13 24.93
C LYS A 38 -25.50 -16.14 24.25
N VAL A 39 -24.19 -16.04 24.44
CA VAL A 39 -23.22 -16.92 23.82
C VAL A 39 -22.96 -18.12 24.74
N VAL A 40 -23.21 -19.31 24.23
CA VAL A 40 -22.96 -20.59 24.95
C VAL A 40 -21.56 -21.11 24.66
N SER A 41 -21.14 -21.07 23.41
CA SER A 41 -19.78 -21.50 23.01
C SER A 41 -19.33 -20.79 21.76
N MET A 42 -18.02 -20.67 21.64
CA MET A 42 -17.36 -20.11 20.48
C MET A 42 -16.20 -21.03 20.10
N ASP A 43 -16.18 -21.45 18.87
CA ASP A 43 -15.13 -22.24 18.27
C ASP A 43 -14.40 -21.36 17.24
N VAL A 44 -13.13 -21.07 17.52
CA VAL A 44 -12.30 -20.12 16.77
C VAL A 44 -11.03 -20.83 16.37
N ASP A 45 -10.76 -20.86 15.07
CA ASP A 45 -9.59 -21.55 14.49
C ASP A 45 -8.31 -20.68 14.50
N THR A 46 -8.41 -19.46 15.01
CA THR A 46 -7.29 -18.52 15.08
C THR A 46 -6.88 -18.26 16.50
N ASP A 47 -5.59 -18.01 16.72
CA ASP A 47 -5.11 -17.54 18.01
C ASP A 47 -5.70 -16.18 18.35
N LEU A 48 -5.83 -15.91 19.63
CA LEU A 48 -6.46 -14.72 20.18
C LEU A 48 -5.46 -13.88 20.97
N LYS A 49 -5.57 -12.57 20.87
CA LYS A 49 -5.02 -11.62 21.83
C LYS A 49 -6.07 -11.37 22.91
N ILE A 50 -5.76 -11.74 24.14
CA ILE A 50 -6.65 -11.56 25.30
C ILE A 50 -6.13 -10.40 26.13
N ALA A 51 -7.04 -9.55 26.64
CA ALA A 51 -6.68 -8.40 27.47
C ALA A 51 -5.74 -8.78 28.61
N GLY A 52 -4.64 -8.04 28.73
CA GLY A 52 -3.61 -8.27 29.74
C GLY A 52 -2.51 -9.25 29.32
N ARG A 53 -2.52 -9.74 28.07
CA ARG A 53 -1.49 -10.60 27.49
C ARG A 53 -1.06 -10.13 26.10
N ASP A 54 0.25 -10.14 25.88
CA ASP A 54 0.84 -9.74 24.60
C ASP A 54 1.21 -10.95 23.71
N GLU A 55 1.02 -12.16 24.20
CA GLU A 55 1.30 -13.42 23.52
C GLU A 55 0.06 -14.02 22.86
N PRO A 56 0.20 -14.82 21.78
CA PRO A 56 -0.91 -15.52 21.17
C PRO A 56 -1.48 -16.58 22.09
N CYS A 57 -2.80 -16.64 22.16
CA CYS A 57 -3.53 -17.59 22.99
C CYS A 57 -4.53 -18.38 22.14
N THR A 58 -4.54 -19.72 22.29
CA THR A 58 -5.47 -20.60 21.62
C THR A 58 -6.64 -20.95 22.52
N LEU A 59 -7.84 -20.88 22.01
CA LEU A 59 -9.05 -21.35 22.70
C LEU A 59 -9.23 -22.85 22.41
N ALA A 60 -8.91 -23.69 23.40
CA ALA A 60 -8.90 -25.13 23.21
C ALA A 60 -10.24 -25.82 23.51
N GLY A 61 -11.15 -25.16 24.22
CA GLY A 61 -12.43 -25.74 24.53
C GLY A 61 -13.22 -24.96 25.57
N HIS A 62 -14.40 -25.49 25.90
CA HIS A 62 -15.34 -24.94 26.84
C HIS A 62 -15.72 -25.99 27.87
N ARG A 63 -15.57 -25.70 29.16
CA ARG A 63 -15.99 -26.56 30.27
C ARG A 63 -16.82 -25.75 31.25
N GLN A 64 -18.12 -26.06 31.35
CA GLN A 64 -19.02 -25.51 32.38
C GLN A 64 -18.94 -23.99 32.57
N GLU A 65 -19.17 -23.22 31.49
CA GLU A 65 -19.07 -21.75 31.46
C GLU A 65 -17.66 -21.16 31.56
N GLN A 66 -16.63 -22.01 31.62
CA GLN A 66 -15.24 -21.61 31.60
C GLN A 66 -14.57 -21.99 30.30
N TRP A 67 -13.74 -21.10 29.83
CA TRP A 67 -12.94 -21.33 28.62
C TRP A 67 -11.55 -21.81 28.99
N GLU A 68 -11.12 -22.86 28.31
CA GLU A 68 -9.77 -23.38 28.45
C GLU A 68 -8.89 -22.71 27.40
N VAL A 69 -7.93 -21.91 27.89
CA VAL A 69 -7.07 -21.06 27.07
C VAL A 69 -5.62 -21.50 27.26
N TYR A 70 -4.87 -21.64 26.18
CA TYR A 70 -3.43 -21.91 26.16
C TYR A 70 -2.72 -20.76 25.46
N CYS A 71 -1.73 -20.15 26.11
CA CYS A 71 -0.86 -19.14 25.49
C CYS A 71 0.57 -19.66 25.33
N ALA A 72 1.35 -19.06 24.45
CA ALA A 72 2.63 -19.58 23.97
C ALA A 72 3.67 -19.85 25.09
N GLU A 73 3.61 -19.15 26.21
CA GLU A 73 4.60 -19.23 27.31
C GLU A 73 4.06 -19.89 28.57
N GLY A 74 2.96 -20.66 28.54
CA GLY A 74 2.42 -21.16 29.79
C GLY A 74 1.52 -22.39 29.76
N ASP A 75 1.21 -22.86 30.97
CA ASP A 75 0.19 -23.86 31.17
C ASP A 75 -1.20 -23.30 30.83
N GLY A 76 -2.11 -24.14 30.35
CA GLY A 76 -3.50 -23.78 30.11
C GLY A 76 -4.19 -23.33 31.40
N TRP A 77 -5.03 -22.30 31.29
CA TRP A 77 -5.87 -21.88 32.43
C TRP A 77 -7.34 -21.77 32.00
N LEU A 78 -8.19 -21.82 33.00
CA LEU A 78 -9.63 -21.61 32.81
C LEU A 78 -9.97 -20.15 33.04
N ILE A 79 -10.67 -19.56 32.10
CA ILE A 79 -11.17 -18.18 32.21
C ILE A 79 -12.69 -18.18 32.11
N ASP A 80 -13.33 -17.46 33.01
CA ASP A 80 -14.78 -17.26 32.92
C ASP A 80 -15.09 -16.35 31.74
N PHE A 81 -15.89 -16.80 30.78
CA PHE A 81 -16.21 -16.04 29.60
C PHE A 81 -16.83 -14.67 29.90
N PRO A 82 -17.76 -14.54 30.88
CA PRO A 82 -18.22 -13.22 31.29
C PRO A 82 -17.10 -12.27 31.74
N GLY A 83 -16.02 -12.78 32.31
CA GLY A 83 -14.89 -11.99 32.78
C GLY A 83 -13.87 -11.57 31.72
N VAL A 84 -14.00 -12.02 30.47
CA VAL A 84 -13.14 -11.57 29.37
C VAL A 84 -13.47 -10.13 29.02
N GLU A 85 -12.59 -9.18 29.34
CA GLU A 85 -12.81 -7.77 29.01
C GLU A 85 -12.61 -7.48 27.53
N ARG A 86 -11.64 -8.16 26.90
CA ARG A 86 -11.35 -8.06 25.47
C ARG A 86 -10.65 -9.30 24.97
N ALA A 87 -11.12 -9.82 23.87
CA ALA A 87 -10.41 -10.81 23.06
C ALA A 87 -10.63 -10.50 21.56
N GLU A 88 -9.58 -10.52 20.81
CA GLU A 88 -9.60 -10.29 19.35
C GLU A 88 -8.65 -11.28 18.68
N PRO A 89 -8.82 -11.59 17.40
CA PRO A 89 -7.86 -12.38 16.67
C PRO A 89 -6.46 -11.81 16.91
N TYR A 90 -5.54 -12.68 17.33
CA TYR A 90 -4.15 -12.28 17.50
C TYR A 90 -3.62 -11.86 16.13
N PRO A 91 -3.05 -10.68 15.99
CA PRO A 91 -2.45 -10.26 14.74
C PRO A 91 -1.23 -11.14 14.45
N HIS A 92 -1.49 -12.36 13.95
CA HIS A 92 -0.43 -13.20 13.43
C HIS A 92 0.04 -12.61 12.13
N PHE A 93 1.17 -12.01 12.13
CA PHE A 93 1.93 -11.71 10.94
C PHE A 93 2.23 -12.98 10.10
N VAL A 94 2.12 -14.16 10.69
CA VAL A 94 2.52 -15.45 10.09
C VAL A 94 1.39 -16.19 9.37
N SER A 95 0.12 -15.85 9.59
CA SER A 95 -1.02 -16.56 8.97
C SER A 95 -1.85 -15.76 7.99
N ASN A 96 -1.36 -14.60 7.54
CA ASN A 96 -2.00 -13.91 6.45
C ASN A 96 -1.86 -14.76 5.17
N PRO A 97 -2.97 -15.27 4.60
CA PRO A 97 -2.90 -15.96 3.33
C PRO A 97 -2.23 -15.04 2.32
N LEU A 98 -1.54 -15.62 1.35
CA LEU A 98 -1.01 -14.88 0.23
C LEU A 98 -2.17 -14.08 -0.40
N THR A 99 -2.10 -12.75 -0.31
CA THR A 99 -3.06 -11.87 -0.97
C THR A 99 -2.39 -11.23 -2.17
N PHE A 100 -3.13 -11.18 -3.25
CA PHE A 100 -2.69 -10.61 -4.50
C PHE A 100 -3.76 -9.61 -4.97
N LYS A 101 -3.40 -8.36 -4.99
CA LYS A 101 -4.23 -7.27 -5.50
C LYS A 101 -3.47 -6.53 -6.58
N GLY A 102 -4.17 -6.04 -7.57
CA GLY A 102 -3.52 -5.27 -8.60
C GLY A 102 -4.49 -4.38 -9.36
N ASN A 103 -3.92 -3.42 -10.04
CA ASN A 103 -4.64 -2.64 -11.01
C ASN A 103 -3.78 -2.40 -12.25
N VAL A 104 -4.42 -2.33 -13.38
CA VAL A 104 -3.85 -1.85 -14.63
C VAL A 104 -4.72 -0.70 -15.13
N SER A 105 -4.10 0.39 -15.55
CA SER A 105 -4.81 1.52 -16.15
C SER A 105 -4.13 1.98 -17.42
N ALA A 106 -4.95 2.49 -18.33
CA ALA A 106 -4.48 3.17 -19.54
C ALA A 106 -5.25 4.49 -19.68
N GLY A 107 -4.52 5.54 -19.94
CA GLY A 107 -5.06 6.89 -20.12
C GLY A 107 -4.23 7.67 -21.11
N GLY A 108 -4.62 8.92 -21.36
CA GLY A 108 -3.85 9.77 -22.24
C GLY A 108 -4.53 11.09 -22.52
N VAL A 109 -3.83 11.90 -23.30
CA VAL A 109 -4.31 13.18 -23.82
C VAL A 109 -4.30 13.09 -25.33
N PHE A 110 -5.40 13.52 -25.96
CA PHE A 110 -5.49 13.68 -27.41
C PHE A 110 -5.83 15.13 -27.70
N GLU A 111 -4.92 15.85 -28.28
CA GLU A 111 -5.09 17.25 -28.70
C GLU A 111 -4.96 17.34 -30.22
N SER A 112 -5.90 18.04 -30.84
CA SER A 112 -5.88 18.27 -32.30
C SER A 112 -6.30 19.69 -32.62
N GLY A 113 -5.73 20.29 -33.65
CA GLY A 113 -6.00 21.66 -34.07
C GLY A 113 -4.71 22.39 -34.38
N ASN A 114 -4.43 23.50 -33.67
CA ASN A 114 -3.20 24.29 -33.87
C ASN A 114 -1.93 23.57 -33.35
N ARG A 115 -2.09 22.56 -32.51
CA ARG A 115 -1.04 21.60 -32.09
C ARG A 115 -1.64 20.20 -32.14
N GLU A 116 -0.85 19.24 -32.61
CA GLU A 116 -1.18 17.82 -32.49
C GLU A 116 -0.32 17.22 -31.38
N ARG A 117 -0.98 16.64 -30.37
CA ARG A 117 -0.32 15.93 -29.27
C ARG A 117 -1.12 14.67 -28.97
N LYS A 118 -0.41 13.57 -28.81
CA LYS A 118 -0.97 12.28 -28.43
C LYS A 118 -0.12 11.69 -27.32
N ASP A 119 -0.67 11.60 -26.14
CA ASP A 119 -0.01 10.94 -25.03
C ASP A 119 -0.75 9.64 -24.73
N LEU A 120 0.02 8.60 -24.46
CA LEU A 120 -0.47 7.33 -23.94
C LEU A 120 0.27 7.01 -22.66
N ASP A 121 -0.48 6.81 -21.57
CA ASP A 121 0.04 6.37 -20.29
C ASP A 121 -0.54 5.01 -19.98
N THR A 122 0.30 4.07 -19.55
CA THR A 122 -0.11 2.77 -19.05
C THR A 122 0.58 2.52 -17.72
N LYS A 123 -0.19 2.20 -16.68
CA LYS A 123 0.31 1.90 -15.35
C LYS A 123 -0.13 0.51 -14.92
N LEU A 124 0.77 -0.23 -14.27
CA LEU A 124 0.49 -1.49 -13.57
C LEU A 124 0.96 -1.34 -12.13
N ASN A 125 0.10 -1.68 -11.18
CA ASN A 125 0.46 -1.77 -9.78
C ASN A 125 0.03 -3.12 -9.22
N LEU A 126 0.92 -3.79 -8.49
CA LEU A 126 0.68 -5.05 -7.82
C LEU A 126 1.04 -4.91 -6.35
N ASP A 127 0.15 -5.34 -5.46
CA ASP A 127 0.37 -5.48 -4.01
C ASP A 127 0.25 -6.96 -3.66
N VAL A 128 1.37 -7.58 -3.34
CA VAL A 128 1.45 -8.98 -2.93
C VAL A 128 1.86 -9.03 -1.47
N ARG A 129 0.98 -9.55 -0.61
CA ARG A 129 1.25 -9.70 0.82
C ARG A 129 1.46 -11.17 1.16
N HIS A 130 2.56 -11.46 1.83
CA HIS A 130 2.91 -12.80 2.28
C HIS A 130 3.49 -12.75 3.69
N GLY A 131 2.70 -13.14 4.68
CA GLY A 131 3.09 -13.00 6.09
C GLY A 131 3.37 -11.54 6.44
N ASP A 132 4.56 -11.29 6.97
CA ASP A 132 5.02 -9.94 7.36
C ASP A 132 5.57 -9.11 6.18
N PHE A 133 5.60 -9.68 5.00
CA PHE A 133 6.19 -9.03 3.83
C PHE A 133 5.12 -8.50 2.89
N HIS A 134 5.28 -7.24 2.49
CA HIS A 134 4.53 -6.61 1.41
C HIS A 134 5.47 -6.32 0.25
N HIS A 135 5.12 -6.83 -0.91
CA HIS A 135 5.81 -6.60 -2.18
C HIS A 135 4.94 -5.66 -3.02
N LEU A 136 5.42 -4.47 -3.26
CA LEU A 136 4.77 -3.50 -4.12
C LEU A 136 5.56 -3.40 -5.42
N ILE A 137 4.91 -3.67 -6.54
CA ILE A 137 5.52 -3.62 -7.86
C ILE A 137 4.76 -2.59 -8.68
N GLY A 138 5.45 -1.61 -9.23
CA GLY A 138 4.93 -0.61 -10.13
C GLY A 138 5.62 -0.69 -11.48
N ALA A 139 4.85 -0.58 -12.56
CA ALA A 139 5.40 -0.38 -13.88
C ALA A 139 4.63 0.73 -14.59
N LEU A 140 5.36 1.60 -15.28
CA LEU A 140 4.84 2.72 -16.03
C LEU A 140 5.42 2.68 -17.44
N TYR A 141 4.57 2.88 -18.42
CA TYR A 141 4.94 3.22 -19.79
C TYR A 141 4.22 4.49 -20.19
N GLN A 142 4.97 5.45 -20.70
CA GLN A 142 4.43 6.68 -21.27
C GLN A 142 5.01 6.87 -22.65
N ASN A 143 4.17 7.28 -23.58
CA ASN A 143 4.57 7.72 -24.90
C ASN A 143 3.92 9.08 -25.16
N GLN A 144 4.72 10.06 -25.47
CA GLN A 144 4.30 11.40 -25.80
C GLN A 144 4.75 11.71 -27.22
N ASP A 145 3.79 11.94 -28.13
CA ASP A 145 4.06 12.26 -29.52
C ASP A 145 3.54 13.67 -29.83
N SER A 146 4.44 14.57 -30.19
CA SER A 146 4.13 15.95 -30.56
C SER A 146 4.76 16.32 -31.89
N GLU A 147 4.17 17.31 -32.59
CA GLU A 147 4.71 17.80 -33.87
C GLU A 147 6.09 18.45 -33.72
N ASP A 148 6.39 19.02 -32.56
CA ASP A 148 7.60 19.80 -32.33
C ASP A 148 8.79 18.91 -31.91
N ASP A 149 8.56 17.91 -31.03
CA ASP A 149 9.61 17.10 -30.39
C ASP A 149 9.64 15.66 -30.91
N GLY A 150 8.62 15.22 -31.69
CA GLY A 150 8.46 13.83 -32.11
C GLY A 150 7.92 12.94 -30.98
N ALA A 151 8.21 11.64 -31.07
CA ALA A 151 7.80 10.68 -30.06
C ALA A 151 8.88 10.57 -28.99
N LEU A 152 8.49 10.79 -27.72
CA LEU A 152 9.33 10.64 -26.54
C LEU A 152 8.76 9.53 -25.65
N GLU A 153 9.61 8.64 -25.20
CA GLU A 153 9.22 7.49 -24.39
C GLU A 153 9.76 7.57 -22.97
N LYS A 154 8.97 7.02 -22.03
CA LYS A 154 9.37 6.82 -20.64
C LYS A 154 8.97 5.42 -20.19
N TYR A 155 9.91 4.72 -19.57
CA TYR A 155 9.69 3.43 -18.92
C TYR A 155 10.14 3.50 -17.47
N GLN A 156 9.33 3.00 -16.57
CA GLN A 156 9.70 2.92 -15.16
C GLN A 156 9.27 1.58 -14.60
N LEU A 157 10.14 0.97 -13.81
CA LEU A 157 9.87 -0.23 -13.05
C LEU A 157 10.31 0.01 -11.61
N ALA A 158 9.38 -0.10 -10.67
CA ALA A 158 9.64 0.08 -9.25
C ALA A 158 9.31 -1.18 -8.47
N TYR A 159 10.11 -1.50 -7.48
CA TYR A 159 9.87 -2.58 -6.53
C TYR A 159 10.18 -2.11 -5.12
N ASP A 160 9.17 -2.17 -4.24
CA ASP A 160 9.32 -1.93 -2.81
C ASP A 160 9.04 -3.22 -2.05
N LEU A 161 9.95 -3.61 -1.18
CA LEU A 161 9.77 -4.66 -0.19
C LEU A 161 9.61 -4.02 1.18
N ARG A 162 8.48 -4.24 1.84
CA ARG A 162 8.23 -3.82 3.22
C ARG A 162 8.17 -5.04 4.14
N TRP A 163 8.97 -5.03 5.18
CA TRP A 163 8.93 -5.99 6.26
C TRP A 163 8.32 -5.34 7.49
N ILE A 164 7.11 -5.80 7.86
CA ILE A 164 6.38 -5.31 9.03
C ILE A 164 6.88 -6.09 10.25
N PHE A 165 7.81 -5.51 11.00
CA PHE A 165 8.45 -6.16 12.15
C PHE A 165 7.79 -5.85 13.49
N ALA A 166 6.83 -4.94 13.51
CA ALA A 166 5.99 -4.62 14.66
C ALA A 166 4.63 -4.10 14.18
N GLU A 167 3.65 -3.99 15.08
CA GLU A 167 2.25 -3.65 14.76
C GLU A 167 2.07 -2.49 13.75
N LYS A 168 2.95 -1.49 13.83
CA LYS A 168 2.87 -0.29 12.99
C LYS A 168 4.19 0.11 12.33
N TRP A 169 5.27 -0.60 12.65
CA TRP A 169 6.59 -0.27 12.13
C TRP A 169 6.99 -1.23 11.02
N PHE A 170 7.55 -0.69 9.97
CA PHE A 170 8.12 -1.49 8.89
C PHE A 170 9.53 -1.00 8.50
N ALA A 171 10.34 -1.94 8.06
CA ALA A 171 11.55 -1.65 7.28
C ALA A 171 11.22 -1.80 5.81
N GLU A 172 11.79 -0.95 4.97
CA GLU A 172 11.62 -1.07 3.52
C GLU A 172 12.96 -1.09 2.80
N ALA A 173 12.99 -1.85 1.70
CA ALA A 173 14.02 -1.81 0.70
C ALA A 173 13.34 -1.56 -0.64
N ASN A 174 13.83 -0.61 -1.41
CA ASN A 174 13.28 -0.28 -2.71
C ASN A 174 14.35 -0.25 -3.79
N THR A 175 13.90 -0.51 -5.01
CA THR A 175 14.69 -0.25 -6.21
C THR A 175 13.78 0.23 -7.31
N GLU A 176 14.29 1.15 -8.11
CA GLU A 176 13.60 1.72 -9.25
C GLU A 176 14.56 1.82 -10.43
N TRP A 177 14.06 1.52 -11.60
CA TRP A 177 14.73 1.70 -12.88
C TRP A 177 13.85 2.57 -13.75
N GLU A 178 14.45 3.60 -14.33
CA GLU A 178 13.78 4.58 -15.15
C GLU A 178 14.58 4.84 -16.42
N HIS A 179 13.87 4.98 -17.52
CA HIS A 179 14.36 5.54 -18.79
C HIS A 179 13.41 6.66 -19.20
N GLU A 180 13.92 7.84 -19.53
CA GLU A 180 13.09 8.99 -19.90
C GLU A 180 13.78 9.87 -20.94
N GLU A 181 13.33 9.77 -22.19
CA GLU A 181 13.92 10.53 -23.30
C GLU A 181 13.74 12.04 -23.15
N ALA A 182 12.62 12.50 -22.56
CA ALA A 182 12.37 13.94 -22.31
C ALA A 182 13.40 14.59 -21.38
N ARG A 183 14.05 13.80 -20.52
CA ARG A 183 15.13 14.24 -19.62
C ARG A 183 16.52 13.84 -20.11
N ASN A 184 16.64 13.28 -21.31
CA ASN A 184 17.87 12.67 -21.82
C ASN A 184 18.44 11.58 -20.89
N LEU A 185 17.59 10.94 -20.06
CA LEU A 185 17.97 9.90 -19.13
C LEU A 185 17.93 8.54 -19.82
N ASP A 186 19.11 7.93 -20.07
CA ASP A 186 19.20 6.59 -20.65
C ASP A 186 18.85 5.53 -19.61
N LEU A 187 19.44 5.61 -18.42
CA LEU A 187 19.09 4.75 -17.30
C LEU A 187 19.29 5.44 -15.96
N GLY A 188 18.19 5.66 -15.26
CA GLY A 188 18.18 6.00 -13.84
C GLY A 188 18.02 4.74 -13.00
N THR A 189 18.83 4.58 -11.96
CA THR A 189 18.70 3.51 -10.97
C THR A 189 18.69 4.09 -9.58
N THR A 190 17.63 3.86 -8.84
CA THR A 190 17.52 4.22 -7.42
C THR A 190 17.45 2.96 -6.58
N MET A 191 18.27 2.89 -5.52
CA MET A 191 18.19 1.83 -4.51
C MET A 191 18.16 2.45 -3.13
N GLY A 192 17.23 2.03 -2.29
CA GLY A 192 17.05 2.63 -0.98
C GLY A 192 16.71 1.64 0.12
N LEU A 193 16.98 2.09 1.35
CA LEU A 193 16.59 1.41 2.58
C LEU A 193 15.97 2.44 3.51
N GLY A 194 14.92 2.05 4.23
CA GLY A 194 14.21 2.95 5.11
C GLY A 194 13.49 2.27 6.26
N LEU A 195 12.98 3.10 7.14
CA LEU A 195 12.06 2.72 8.21
C LEU A 195 10.80 3.57 8.08
N GLY A 196 9.66 2.94 8.28
CA GLY A 196 8.39 3.62 8.18
C GLY A 196 7.41 3.24 9.26
N TYR A 197 6.35 4.04 9.34
CA TYR A 197 5.28 3.89 10.31
C TYR A 197 3.92 3.89 9.62
N LEU A 198 3.10 2.88 9.92
CA LEU A 198 1.72 2.73 9.46
C LEU A 198 0.78 3.44 10.44
N PHE A 199 0.29 4.61 10.09
CA PHE A 199 -0.72 5.31 10.90
C PHE A 199 -2.06 4.60 10.81
N TYR A 200 -2.43 4.20 9.59
CA TYR A 200 -3.63 3.44 9.26
C TYR A 200 -3.31 2.41 8.18
N ASP A 201 -3.78 1.19 8.34
CA ASP A 201 -3.77 0.13 7.33
C ASP A 201 -5.10 -0.64 7.41
N THR A 202 -6.12 -0.06 6.81
CA THR A 202 -7.47 -0.60 6.74
C THR A 202 -7.96 -0.61 5.30
N ASP A 203 -9.00 -1.36 5.00
CA ASP A 203 -9.63 -1.35 3.66
C ASP A 203 -10.14 0.04 3.26
N LYS A 204 -10.49 0.88 4.24
CA LYS A 204 -11.01 2.22 4.01
C LYS A 204 -9.93 3.29 3.96
N THR A 205 -8.94 3.21 4.82
CA THR A 205 -7.89 4.23 4.98
C THR A 205 -6.54 3.55 5.11
N ALA A 206 -5.60 3.93 4.28
CA ALA A 206 -4.20 3.60 4.46
C ALA A 206 -3.40 4.91 4.51
N PHE A 207 -2.48 5.00 5.47
CA PHE A 207 -1.57 6.13 5.61
C PHE A 207 -0.25 5.67 6.19
N SER A 208 0.81 5.88 5.47
CA SER A 208 2.17 5.57 5.91
C SER A 208 3.12 6.74 5.65
N LEU A 209 4.15 6.81 6.49
CA LEU A 209 5.28 7.71 6.33
C LEU A 209 6.55 6.91 6.53
N ALA A 210 7.50 7.04 5.61
CA ALA A 210 8.81 6.41 5.69
C ALA A 210 9.92 7.44 5.52
N GLY A 211 11.05 7.15 6.14
CA GLY A 211 12.28 7.92 5.98
C GLY A 211 13.46 6.98 5.85
N GLY A 212 14.43 7.34 5.01
CA GLY A 212 15.53 6.46 4.70
C GLY A 212 16.67 7.13 3.95
N VAL A 213 17.48 6.30 3.34
CA VAL A 213 18.57 6.72 2.47
C VAL A 213 18.46 5.99 1.15
N SER A 214 18.81 6.65 0.07
CA SER A 214 18.82 6.10 -1.28
C SER A 214 20.14 6.44 -1.97
N SER A 215 20.63 5.50 -2.78
CA SER A 215 21.70 5.74 -3.76
C SER A 215 21.04 5.90 -5.12
N LEU A 216 21.36 6.96 -5.80
CA LEU A 216 20.92 7.26 -7.16
C LEU A 216 22.12 7.16 -8.10
N GLN A 217 21.88 6.58 -9.24
CA GLN A 217 22.79 6.56 -10.37
C GLN A 217 22.01 6.93 -11.62
N GLU A 218 22.46 7.95 -12.32
CA GLU A 218 21.84 8.48 -13.52
C GLU A 218 22.84 8.46 -14.66
N ASP A 219 22.56 7.67 -15.69
CA ASP A 219 23.34 7.57 -16.92
C ASP A 219 22.57 8.35 -18.00
N PHE A 220 23.17 9.38 -18.59
CA PHE A 220 22.48 10.23 -19.57
C PHE A 220 22.83 9.84 -21.00
N ILE A 221 21.91 10.11 -21.94
CA ILE A 221 22.13 9.90 -23.37
C ILE A 221 23.22 10.87 -23.83
N ASP A 222 24.29 10.31 -24.44
CA ASP A 222 25.38 11.09 -24.99
C ASP A 222 24.88 12.01 -26.10
N THR A 223 24.97 13.31 -25.89
CA THR A 223 24.73 14.34 -26.91
C THR A 223 26.00 15.14 -27.12
N GLU A 224 26.11 15.87 -28.25
CA GLU A 224 27.29 16.73 -28.52
C GLU A 224 27.53 17.79 -27.43
N LEU A 225 26.57 18.01 -26.53
CA LEU A 225 26.58 18.99 -25.44
C LEU A 225 26.73 18.38 -24.05
N SER A 226 26.61 17.06 -23.90
CA SER A 226 26.54 16.35 -22.61
C SER A 226 27.52 15.16 -22.50
N GLU A 227 28.73 15.29 -23.04
CA GLU A 227 29.77 14.29 -22.77
C GLU A 227 30.07 14.20 -21.26
N ASP A 228 29.96 13.00 -20.65
CA ASP A 228 30.29 12.69 -19.24
C ASP A 228 29.39 13.39 -18.17
N GLN A 229 28.07 13.34 -18.29
CA GLN A 229 27.14 13.84 -17.25
C GLN A 229 26.58 12.74 -16.31
N ASP A 230 27.14 11.53 -16.36
CA ASP A 230 26.74 10.49 -15.42
C ASP A 230 26.91 10.97 -13.98
N ASP A 231 25.87 10.82 -13.18
CA ASP A 231 25.88 11.24 -11.79
C ASP A 231 25.59 10.07 -10.85
N GLN A 232 26.25 10.07 -9.70
CA GLN A 232 26.02 9.11 -8.64
C GLN A 232 26.14 9.78 -7.28
N TYR A 233 25.06 9.74 -6.52
CA TYR A 233 25.03 10.35 -5.19
C TYR A 233 24.15 9.57 -4.21
N VAL A 234 24.30 9.90 -2.92
CA VAL A 234 23.47 9.37 -1.84
C VAL A 234 22.57 10.47 -1.32
N ALA A 235 21.28 10.16 -1.18
CA ALA A 235 20.26 11.10 -0.75
C ALA A 235 19.50 10.60 0.50
N GLY A 236 19.09 11.55 1.34
CA GLY A 236 18.05 11.31 2.31
C GLY A 236 16.69 11.23 1.61
N ARG A 237 15.83 10.30 2.01
CA ARG A 237 14.54 10.04 1.42
C ARG A 237 13.42 10.19 2.43
N ILE A 238 12.32 10.84 2.01
CA ILE A 238 11.05 10.85 2.73
C ILE A 238 9.95 10.43 1.76
N LYS A 239 9.15 9.45 2.16
CA LYS A 239 8.01 8.93 1.36
C LYS A 239 6.73 8.96 2.18
N LEU A 240 5.66 9.44 1.58
CA LEU A 240 4.33 9.48 2.15
C LEU A 240 3.35 8.80 1.19
N ASP A 241 2.58 7.85 1.70
CA ASP A 241 1.50 7.20 0.97
C ASP A 241 0.19 7.39 1.74
N TYR A 242 -0.83 7.89 1.06
CA TYR A 242 -2.17 8.08 1.61
C TYR A 242 -3.24 7.57 0.65
N ARG A 243 -4.25 6.89 1.20
CA ARG A 243 -5.40 6.40 0.47
C ARG A 243 -6.65 6.46 1.35
N TYR A 244 -7.75 6.91 0.76
CA TYR A 244 -9.05 6.93 1.42
C TYR A 244 -10.17 6.51 0.46
N LYS A 245 -10.92 5.47 0.82
CA LYS A 245 -12.06 4.95 0.08
C LYS A 245 -13.37 5.45 0.69
N PHE A 246 -14.15 6.17 -0.09
CA PHE A 246 -15.46 6.67 0.33
C PHE A 246 -16.49 5.53 0.35
N SER A 247 -17.52 5.67 1.19
CA SER A 247 -18.58 4.66 1.31
C SER A 247 -19.40 4.45 0.02
N LEU A 248 -19.37 5.42 -0.89
CA LEU A 248 -20.03 5.35 -2.21
C LEU A 248 -19.15 4.72 -3.31
N GLY A 249 -17.93 4.28 -2.97
CA GLY A 249 -17.03 3.60 -3.86
C GLY A 249 -15.82 4.39 -4.37
N PRO A 250 -15.90 5.71 -4.64
CA PRO A 250 -14.71 6.46 -5.05
C PRO A 250 -13.59 6.38 -4.02
N GLU A 251 -12.36 6.42 -4.53
CA GLU A 251 -11.11 6.42 -3.75
C GLU A 251 -10.28 7.64 -4.12
N ILE A 252 -9.72 8.32 -3.14
CA ILE A 252 -8.68 9.33 -3.32
C ILE A 252 -7.36 8.76 -2.83
N TYR A 253 -6.29 9.00 -3.59
CA TYR A 253 -4.93 8.64 -3.17
C TYR A 253 -3.98 9.82 -3.35
N PHE A 254 -2.95 9.84 -2.52
CA PHE A 254 -1.86 10.82 -2.60
C PHE A 254 -0.56 10.13 -2.22
N ASN A 255 0.40 10.16 -3.12
CA ASN A 255 1.75 9.64 -2.92
C ASN A 255 2.73 10.80 -3.09
N GLN A 256 3.73 10.86 -2.24
CA GLN A 256 4.77 11.87 -2.31
C GLN A 256 6.11 11.26 -1.92
N GLU A 257 7.15 11.59 -2.67
CA GLU A 257 8.53 11.25 -2.37
C GLU A 257 9.42 12.47 -2.53
N THR A 258 10.36 12.65 -1.60
CA THR A 258 11.40 13.68 -1.69
C THR A 258 12.76 13.03 -1.43
N LEU A 259 13.69 13.34 -2.29
CA LEU A 259 15.09 12.98 -2.21
C LEU A 259 15.93 14.25 -2.03
N GLN A 260 16.84 14.23 -1.07
CA GLN A 260 17.77 15.34 -0.81
C GLN A 260 19.17 14.80 -0.80
N SER A 261 20.00 15.22 -1.75
CA SER A 261 21.43 14.85 -1.81
C SER A 261 22.17 15.23 -0.53
N PHE A 262 23.03 14.34 -0.05
CA PHE A 262 23.93 14.62 1.07
C PHE A 262 25.20 15.33 0.64
N ASP A 263 25.56 15.25 -0.63
CA ASP A 263 26.78 15.83 -1.17
C ASP A 263 26.58 17.29 -1.56
N HIS A 264 25.39 17.62 -2.07
CA HIS A 264 25.03 18.95 -2.53
C HIS A 264 23.68 19.39 -1.97
N SER A 265 23.66 20.42 -1.11
CA SER A 265 22.44 20.90 -0.46
C SER A 265 21.40 21.47 -1.43
N ASP A 266 21.84 21.88 -2.61
CA ASP A 266 20.96 22.45 -3.64
C ASP A 266 20.39 21.38 -4.57
N ASP A 267 20.85 20.14 -4.44
CA ASP A 267 20.39 19.01 -5.23
C ASP A 267 19.29 18.25 -4.47
N TYR A 268 18.04 18.45 -4.89
CA TYR A 268 16.88 17.78 -4.35
C TYR A 268 15.79 17.57 -5.42
N GLN A 269 15.10 16.46 -5.29
CA GLN A 269 14.00 16.05 -6.14
C GLN A 269 12.74 15.81 -5.30
N ALA A 270 11.59 16.19 -5.82
CA ALA A 270 10.30 15.95 -5.18
C ALA A 270 9.26 15.50 -6.22
N ASN A 271 8.63 14.36 -5.95
CA ASN A 271 7.59 13.79 -6.79
C ASN A 271 6.31 13.68 -5.98
N ALA A 272 5.18 14.08 -6.55
CA ALA A 272 3.88 13.93 -5.93
C ALA A 272 2.83 13.49 -6.95
N GLU A 273 1.96 12.59 -6.53
CA GLU A 273 0.80 12.14 -7.32
C GLU A 273 -0.46 12.20 -6.46
N LEU A 274 -1.46 12.92 -6.95
CA LEU A 274 -2.80 12.97 -6.38
C LEU A 274 -3.78 12.40 -7.39
N GLY A 275 -4.61 11.45 -6.99
CA GLY A 275 -5.59 10.89 -7.91
C GLY A 275 -6.92 10.53 -7.26
N VAL A 276 -7.90 10.36 -8.12
CA VAL A 276 -9.24 9.88 -7.78
C VAL A 276 -9.58 8.70 -8.67
N ARG A 277 -9.93 7.58 -8.05
CA ARG A 277 -10.44 6.38 -8.72
C ARG A 277 -11.92 6.25 -8.43
N THR A 278 -12.71 6.02 -9.46
CA THR A 278 -14.15 5.85 -9.34
C THR A 278 -14.57 4.55 -10.01
N PRO A 279 -15.12 3.57 -9.25
CA PRO A 279 -15.63 2.34 -9.84
C PRO A 279 -16.81 2.63 -10.76
N LEU A 280 -16.79 2.06 -11.96
CA LEU A 280 -17.85 2.17 -12.97
C LEU A 280 -18.72 0.91 -12.98
N VAL A 281 -18.09 -0.25 -13.13
CA VAL A 281 -18.69 -1.57 -13.05
C VAL A 281 -17.70 -2.50 -12.36
N GLU A 282 -18.08 -3.74 -12.10
CA GLU A 282 -17.24 -4.72 -11.40
C GLU A 282 -15.82 -4.79 -12.00
N GLY A 283 -14.84 -4.44 -11.17
CA GLY A 283 -13.41 -4.39 -11.54
C GLY A 283 -13.00 -3.21 -12.42
N VAL A 284 -13.91 -2.54 -13.14
CA VAL A 284 -13.58 -1.42 -14.03
C VAL A 284 -13.71 -0.11 -13.29
N LEU A 285 -12.70 0.74 -13.40
CA LEU A 285 -12.66 2.06 -12.77
C LEU A 285 -12.27 3.14 -13.79
N MET A 286 -12.67 4.36 -13.48
CA MET A 286 -12.15 5.58 -14.10
C MET A 286 -11.15 6.21 -13.13
N GLU A 287 -10.04 6.68 -13.66
CA GLU A 287 -8.97 7.33 -12.89
C GLU A 287 -8.71 8.72 -13.45
N ILE A 288 -8.56 9.69 -12.56
CA ILE A 288 -8.05 11.02 -12.86
C ILE A 288 -6.86 11.22 -11.94
N GLY A 289 -5.69 11.46 -12.51
CA GLY A 289 -4.44 11.68 -11.81
C GLY A 289 -3.84 13.05 -12.11
N TYR A 290 -3.23 13.66 -11.12
CA TYR A 290 -2.38 14.83 -11.23
C TYR A 290 -1.00 14.45 -10.72
N GLN A 291 0.01 14.53 -11.56
CA GLN A 291 1.41 14.30 -11.24
C GLN A 291 2.13 15.65 -11.22
N TRP A 292 3.00 15.82 -10.25
CA TRP A 292 3.91 16.94 -10.12
C TRP A 292 5.30 16.42 -9.80
N GLN A 293 6.28 16.85 -10.58
CA GLN A 293 7.68 16.51 -10.42
C GLN A 293 8.49 17.81 -10.35
N TYR A 294 9.44 17.84 -9.46
CA TYR A 294 10.36 18.95 -9.30
C TYR A 294 11.77 18.43 -9.11
N ASP A 295 12.68 18.93 -9.92
CA ASP A 295 14.11 18.68 -9.83
C ASP A 295 14.82 20.05 -9.76
N ASN A 296 15.58 20.29 -8.68
CA ASN A 296 16.26 21.59 -8.53
C ASN A 296 17.52 21.70 -9.38
N THR A 297 18.10 20.58 -9.79
CA THR A 297 19.32 20.48 -10.61
C THR A 297 19.10 19.59 -11.82
N PRO A 298 18.11 19.91 -12.69
CA PRO A 298 17.78 19.05 -13.84
C PRO A 298 18.95 19.01 -14.84
N SER A 299 18.96 17.98 -15.67
CA SER A 299 19.91 17.88 -16.79
C SER A 299 19.79 19.10 -17.72
N LEU A 300 20.85 19.36 -18.48
CA LEU A 300 20.87 20.43 -19.47
C LEU A 300 19.67 20.29 -20.43
N GLU A 301 18.98 21.39 -20.67
CA GLU A 301 17.78 21.52 -21.52
C GLU A 301 16.47 20.99 -20.90
N SER A 302 16.48 20.45 -19.66
CA SER A 302 15.27 20.05 -18.95
C SER A 302 14.72 21.17 -18.06
N GLU A 303 13.39 21.25 -17.92
CA GLU A 303 12.75 22.17 -16.97
C GLU A 303 12.80 21.64 -15.54
N LYS A 304 12.76 22.52 -14.55
CA LYS A 304 12.78 22.15 -13.13
C LYS A 304 11.47 21.57 -12.64
N GLU A 305 10.38 21.87 -13.29
CA GLU A 305 9.04 21.55 -12.85
C GLU A 305 8.23 20.96 -13.99
N ASP A 306 7.71 19.76 -13.77
CA ASP A 306 6.80 19.08 -14.69
C ASP A 306 5.47 18.81 -14.02
N THR A 307 4.39 19.04 -14.75
CA THR A 307 3.04 18.74 -14.30
C THR A 307 2.27 18.00 -15.37
N LYS A 308 1.53 16.96 -14.96
CA LYS A 308 0.73 16.16 -15.88
C LYS A 308 -0.63 15.83 -15.28
N VAL A 309 -1.69 16.00 -16.07
CA VAL A 309 -3.03 15.51 -15.76
C VAL A 309 -3.35 14.34 -16.68
N THR A 310 -3.68 13.21 -16.08
CA THR A 310 -4.04 11.98 -16.80
C THR A 310 -5.50 11.63 -16.54
N VAL A 311 -6.23 11.28 -17.58
CA VAL A 311 -7.57 10.68 -17.48
C VAL A 311 -7.54 9.32 -18.14
N GLY A 312 -7.94 8.29 -17.40
CA GLY A 312 -7.83 6.92 -17.86
C GLY A 312 -8.93 6.00 -17.38
N VAL A 313 -8.89 4.80 -17.90
CA VAL A 313 -9.73 3.67 -17.49
C VAL A 313 -8.81 2.55 -17.04
N GLY A 314 -9.18 1.90 -15.94
CA GLY A 314 -8.40 0.80 -15.38
C GLY A 314 -9.27 -0.39 -15.01
N TYR A 315 -8.58 -1.47 -14.67
CA TYR A 315 -9.16 -2.69 -14.10
C TYR A 315 -8.43 -3.07 -12.82
N GLU A 316 -9.20 -3.31 -11.77
CA GLU A 316 -8.74 -3.70 -10.42
C GLU A 316 -9.22 -5.13 -10.11
N TRP A 317 -8.37 -5.97 -9.50
CA TRP A 317 -8.70 -7.35 -9.08
C TRP A 317 -8.19 -7.67 -7.69
#